data_f403488f6293689a7cf62ab5665af056
#
_entry.id   f403488f6293689a7cf62ab5665af056
#
_cell.length_a   1.000
_cell.length_b   1.000
_cell.length_c   1.000
_cell.angle_alpha   90.00
_cell.angle_beta   90.00
_cell.angle_gamma   90.00
#
_symmetry.space_group_name_H-M   'P 1'
#
loop_
_entity.id
_entity.type
_entity.pdbx_description
1 polymer ?
#
loop_
_entity_poly.entity_id
_entity_poly.type
_entity_poly.pdbx_seq_one_letter_code
_entity_poly.pdbx_strand_id
1 'polypeptide(L)'
;MEKKIYKGRGYGVDREEYLDFINYVFGFNGADHGFLKLLPKLYKEEAKPCENSYVVTEDGKLKAAIGVFVREQHVGGETLSVHGIGNVAVHPRARSRGYMRDLMHMAIDDMIASGADYSDLGGRRQRYGYFSYESAEPVWEFTIDQTNARHCFRDMPSREIAFREVTDPDDPAIEKMVLLHEKRPLYMERNRAAFLDICRSWERKLYEITDGKYGFAGFMVGDMDELTLADESDFYAVVRAYLADHGDMRIRVPLYNVDRITAASLICEHSYFHDDAKCTIFHFEKVVRAFLSLKSQTRPNTLCDGALTVLVHGIAGDEQFTVAVTNGVPTVEKTDKAPDVVLEHREAVAFFFGAMSPERMKNAYAAAWFPLPIYVDGADHV
;
A
#
# COMPACT_ATOMS: atom_id res chain seq x y z
N MET A 1 -10.88 -44.92 3.06
CA MET A 1 -9.84 -44.49 2.14
C MET A 1 -9.21 -43.23 2.70
N GLU A 2 -7.90 -43.17 2.71
CA GLU A 2 -7.14 -41.98 3.12
C GLU A 2 -7.34 -40.89 2.06
N LYS A 3 -7.65 -39.67 2.48
CA LYS A 3 -7.88 -38.56 1.54
C LYS A 3 -6.56 -38.16 0.89
N LYS A 4 -6.58 -37.99 -0.43
CA LYS A 4 -5.45 -37.41 -1.15
C LYS A 4 -5.43 -35.90 -0.95
N ILE A 5 -4.45 -35.42 -0.15
CA ILE A 5 -4.27 -33.99 0.12
C ILE A 5 -3.10 -33.47 -0.72
N TYR A 6 -3.32 -32.38 -1.44
CA TYR A 6 -2.28 -31.60 -2.10
C TYR A 6 -2.17 -30.22 -1.43
N LYS A 7 -0.96 -29.72 -1.24
CA LYS A 7 -0.65 -28.35 -0.78
C LYS A 7 0.47 -27.81 -1.67
N GLY A 8 0.26 -26.67 -2.29
CA GLY A 8 1.25 -26.06 -3.18
C GLY A 8 0.68 -24.98 -4.07
N ARG A 9 1.41 -24.62 -5.11
CA ARG A 9 0.96 -23.65 -6.11
C ARG A 9 -0.30 -24.17 -6.82
N GLY A 10 -1.19 -23.24 -7.21
CA GLY A 10 -2.45 -23.56 -7.86
C GLY A 10 -2.35 -23.89 -9.36
N TYR A 11 -1.18 -24.35 -9.84
CA TYR A 11 -1.00 -24.80 -11.22
C TYR A 11 -1.99 -25.91 -11.55
N GLY A 12 -2.71 -25.77 -12.65
CA GLY A 12 -3.70 -26.76 -13.09
C GLY A 12 -5.04 -26.73 -12.34
N VAL A 13 -5.25 -25.79 -11.43
CA VAL A 13 -6.57 -25.50 -10.89
C VAL A 13 -7.35 -24.73 -11.94
N ASP A 14 -8.59 -25.14 -12.17
CA ASP A 14 -9.50 -24.43 -13.06
C ASP A 14 -9.86 -23.05 -12.51
N ARG A 15 -9.81 -22.04 -13.38
CA ARG A 15 -10.03 -20.64 -12.96
C ARG A 15 -11.46 -20.38 -12.45
N GLU A 16 -12.45 -20.98 -13.09
CA GLU A 16 -13.85 -20.80 -12.68
C GLU A 16 -14.10 -21.49 -11.34
N GLU A 17 -13.60 -22.72 -11.17
CA GLU A 17 -13.66 -23.42 -9.87
C GLU A 17 -12.96 -22.61 -8.76
N TYR A 18 -11.82 -21.98 -9.07
CA TYR A 18 -11.11 -21.14 -8.13
C TYR A 18 -11.93 -19.88 -7.75
N LEU A 19 -12.52 -19.19 -8.72
CA LEU A 19 -13.35 -18.01 -8.48
C LEU A 19 -14.61 -18.37 -7.67
N ASP A 20 -15.26 -19.46 -8.03
CA ASP A 20 -16.43 -19.98 -7.28
C ASP A 20 -16.05 -20.27 -5.83
N PHE A 21 -14.88 -20.87 -5.62
CA PHE A 21 -14.40 -21.20 -4.27
C PHE A 21 -14.16 -19.95 -3.43
N ILE A 22 -13.43 -18.95 -3.95
CA ILE A 22 -13.14 -17.73 -3.17
C ILE A 22 -14.41 -16.89 -2.96
N ASN A 23 -15.29 -16.76 -3.95
CA ASN A 23 -16.59 -16.09 -3.83
C ASN A 23 -17.45 -16.78 -2.77
N TYR A 24 -17.54 -18.12 -2.79
CA TYR A 24 -18.26 -18.87 -1.76
C TYR A 24 -17.70 -18.65 -0.35
N VAL A 25 -16.37 -18.67 -0.17
CA VAL A 25 -15.77 -18.53 1.16
C VAL A 25 -15.98 -17.13 1.72
N PHE A 26 -15.84 -16.10 0.91
CA PHE A 26 -16.02 -14.72 1.37
C PHE A 26 -17.49 -14.34 1.50
N GLY A 27 -18.36 -14.83 0.62
CA GLY A 27 -19.81 -14.65 0.70
C GLY A 27 -20.51 -15.48 1.76
N PHE A 28 -19.83 -16.44 2.41
CA PHE A 28 -20.44 -17.40 3.34
C PHE A 28 -21.18 -16.75 4.54
N ASN A 29 -20.72 -15.59 5.00
CA ASN A 29 -21.32 -14.85 6.12
C ASN A 29 -21.85 -13.46 5.71
N GLY A 30 -22.03 -13.18 4.43
CA GLY A 30 -22.41 -11.85 3.96
C GLY A 30 -22.88 -11.84 2.51
N ALA A 31 -22.76 -10.70 1.86
CA ALA A 31 -23.09 -10.53 0.45
C ALA A 31 -22.08 -11.23 -0.46
N ASP A 32 -22.53 -11.61 -1.67
CA ASP A 32 -21.65 -12.13 -2.71
C ASP A 32 -20.55 -11.11 -3.04
N HIS A 33 -19.29 -11.56 -3.01
CA HIS A 33 -18.15 -10.66 -3.23
C HIS A 33 -17.89 -10.37 -4.70
N GLY A 34 -18.15 -11.33 -5.61
CA GLY A 34 -17.92 -11.15 -7.04
C GLY A 34 -16.50 -10.70 -7.37
N PHE A 35 -15.48 -11.44 -6.96
CA PHE A 35 -14.07 -11.04 -7.04
C PHE A 35 -13.60 -10.60 -8.42
N LEU A 36 -14.13 -11.18 -9.50
CA LEU A 36 -13.80 -10.73 -10.86
C LEU A 36 -14.21 -9.28 -11.11
N LYS A 37 -15.36 -8.85 -10.56
CA LYS A 37 -15.83 -7.46 -10.65
C LYS A 37 -15.09 -6.55 -9.66
N LEU A 38 -14.86 -7.05 -8.46
CA LEU A 38 -14.25 -6.30 -7.36
C LEU A 38 -12.77 -6.00 -7.63
N LEU A 39 -12.03 -6.98 -8.19
CA LEU A 39 -10.59 -6.91 -8.43
C LEU A 39 -10.24 -7.39 -9.85
N PRO A 40 -10.70 -6.69 -10.90
CA PRO A 40 -10.47 -7.11 -12.28
C PRO A 40 -8.98 -7.24 -12.61
N LYS A 41 -8.12 -6.42 -12.01
CA LYS A 41 -6.66 -6.47 -12.15
C LYS A 41 -6.04 -7.81 -11.75
N LEU A 42 -6.68 -8.59 -10.87
CA LEU A 42 -6.14 -9.84 -10.31
C LEU A 42 -6.84 -11.09 -10.85
N TYR A 43 -8.11 -10.99 -11.26
CA TYR A 43 -8.94 -12.15 -11.52
C TYR A 43 -9.38 -12.31 -12.98
N LYS A 44 -9.03 -11.39 -13.88
CA LYS A 44 -9.12 -11.62 -15.32
C LYS A 44 -8.20 -12.78 -15.72
N GLU A 45 -8.47 -13.42 -16.86
CA GLU A 45 -7.73 -14.59 -17.33
C GLU A 45 -6.24 -14.28 -17.49
N GLU A 46 -5.93 -13.12 -18.04
CA GLU A 46 -4.57 -12.65 -18.30
C GLU A 46 -3.74 -12.50 -17.00
N ALA A 47 -4.39 -12.26 -15.86
CA ALA A 47 -3.73 -12.14 -14.56
C ALA A 47 -3.35 -13.49 -13.93
N LYS A 48 -3.76 -14.63 -14.52
CA LYS A 48 -3.44 -15.98 -14.09
C LYS A 48 -3.62 -16.21 -12.57
N PRO A 49 -4.81 -15.95 -12.00
CA PRO A 49 -5.03 -15.95 -10.55
C PRO A 49 -4.65 -17.26 -9.86
N CYS A 50 -4.84 -18.40 -10.52
CA CYS A 50 -4.51 -19.71 -9.95
C CYS A 50 -3.00 -19.90 -9.81
N GLU A 51 -2.22 -19.49 -10.83
CA GLU A 51 -0.75 -19.61 -10.80
C GLU A 51 -0.12 -18.72 -9.72
N ASN A 52 -0.75 -17.57 -9.45
CA ASN A 52 -0.35 -16.63 -8.39
C ASN A 52 -0.88 -17.03 -6.99
N SER A 53 -1.45 -18.22 -6.86
CA SER A 53 -2.04 -18.67 -5.59
C SER A 53 -1.41 -19.94 -5.08
N TYR A 54 -1.42 -20.09 -3.75
CA TYR A 54 -1.18 -21.35 -3.06
C TYR A 54 -2.52 -21.95 -2.67
N VAL A 55 -2.67 -23.26 -2.86
CA VAL A 55 -3.92 -23.97 -2.62
C VAL A 55 -3.75 -25.23 -1.80
N VAL A 56 -4.81 -25.59 -1.08
CA VAL A 56 -4.99 -26.94 -0.55
C VAL A 56 -6.16 -27.59 -1.26
N THR A 57 -5.96 -28.80 -1.79
CA THR A 57 -7.07 -29.63 -2.27
C THR A 57 -7.16 -30.93 -1.47
N GLU A 58 -8.39 -31.43 -1.23
CA GLU A 58 -8.68 -32.78 -0.73
C GLU A 58 -9.49 -33.52 -1.79
N ASP A 59 -8.95 -34.66 -2.26
CA ASP A 59 -9.56 -35.45 -3.33
C ASP A 59 -9.92 -34.59 -4.58
N GLY A 60 -9.02 -33.68 -4.94
CA GLY A 60 -9.16 -32.74 -6.07
C GLY A 60 -10.04 -31.51 -5.81
N LYS A 61 -10.67 -31.37 -4.64
CA LYS A 61 -11.56 -30.22 -4.32
C LYS A 61 -10.83 -29.17 -3.50
N LEU A 62 -10.94 -27.91 -3.87
CA LEU A 62 -10.38 -26.77 -3.14
C LEU A 62 -10.87 -26.72 -1.69
N LYS A 63 -9.94 -26.50 -0.76
CA LYS A 63 -10.18 -26.36 0.68
C LYS A 63 -9.58 -25.09 1.27
N ALA A 64 -8.50 -24.58 0.70
CA ALA A 64 -7.92 -23.31 1.07
C ALA A 64 -7.22 -22.70 -0.13
N ALA A 65 -7.12 -21.37 -0.15
CA ALA A 65 -6.36 -20.61 -1.12
C ALA A 65 -5.78 -19.35 -0.46
N ILE A 66 -4.60 -18.92 -0.94
CA ILE A 66 -3.95 -17.65 -0.62
C ILE A 66 -3.35 -17.11 -1.91
N GLY A 67 -3.74 -15.92 -2.34
CA GLY A 67 -3.12 -15.22 -3.47
C GLY A 67 -1.83 -14.51 -3.04
N VAL A 68 -0.81 -14.56 -3.89
CA VAL A 68 0.44 -13.81 -3.73
C VAL A 68 0.73 -13.12 -5.05
N PHE A 69 0.66 -11.79 -5.05
CA PHE A 69 0.76 -10.97 -6.24
C PHE A 69 2.03 -10.13 -6.20
N VAL A 70 2.93 -10.39 -7.14
CA VAL A 70 4.21 -9.69 -7.27
C VAL A 70 3.98 -8.33 -7.90
N ARG A 71 4.56 -7.29 -7.32
CA ARG A 71 4.50 -5.90 -7.79
C ARG A 71 5.86 -5.25 -7.65
N GLU A 72 6.12 -4.21 -8.42
CA GLU A 72 7.30 -3.37 -8.29
C GLU A 72 6.89 -2.00 -7.75
N GLN A 73 7.65 -1.50 -6.76
CA GLN A 73 7.47 -0.18 -6.20
C GLN A 73 8.69 0.69 -6.48
N HIS A 74 8.46 1.85 -7.07
CA HIS A 74 9.49 2.86 -7.30
C HIS A 74 9.54 3.83 -6.11
N VAL A 75 10.71 3.97 -5.50
CA VAL A 75 10.91 4.73 -4.25
C VAL A 75 12.13 5.62 -4.39
N GLY A 76 11.95 6.90 -4.68
CA GLY A 76 13.05 7.88 -4.72
C GLY A 76 14.21 7.54 -5.67
N GLY A 77 13.94 6.75 -6.73
CA GLY A 77 14.92 6.29 -7.71
C GLY A 77 15.42 4.84 -7.49
N GLU A 78 15.04 4.18 -6.41
CA GLU A 78 15.22 2.74 -6.21
C GLU A 78 13.94 1.97 -6.59
N THR A 79 14.10 0.68 -6.93
CA THR A 79 12.97 -0.23 -7.18
C THR A 79 12.97 -1.35 -6.14
N LEU A 80 11.82 -1.57 -5.53
CA LEU A 80 11.59 -2.63 -4.54
C LEU A 80 10.63 -3.68 -5.10
N SER A 81 10.94 -4.97 -4.85
CA SER A 81 10.04 -6.09 -5.12
C SER A 81 9.06 -6.26 -3.97
N VAL A 82 7.77 -6.08 -4.24
CA VAL A 82 6.69 -6.09 -3.25
C VAL A 82 5.71 -7.21 -3.54
N HIS A 83 5.47 -8.08 -2.56
CA HIS A 83 4.53 -9.18 -2.72
C HIS A 83 3.29 -8.97 -1.87
N GLY A 84 2.14 -8.72 -2.50
CA GLY A 84 0.88 -8.56 -1.78
C GLY A 84 0.19 -9.89 -1.49
N ILE A 85 -0.29 -10.10 -0.27
CA ILE A 85 -1.13 -11.24 0.07
C ILE A 85 -2.59 -10.85 0.02
N GLY A 86 -3.35 -11.53 -0.84
CA GLY A 86 -4.80 -11.36 -0.99
C GLY A 86 -5.58 -12.65 -0.81
N ASN A 87 -6.92 -12.55 -0.78
CA ASN A 87 -7.93 -13.63 -0.79
C ASN A 87 -7.60 -14.83 0.10
N VAL A 88 -7.16 -14.61 1.33
CA VAL A 88 -6.89 -15.68 2.31
C VAL A 88 -8.19 -16.41 2.65
N ALA A 89 -8.44 -17.52 1.98
CA ALA A 89 -9.69 -18.28 2.00
C ALA A 89 -9.50 -19.68 2.57
N VAL A 90 -10.37 -20.08 3.50
CA VAL A 90 -10.47 -21.48 3.98
C VAL A 90 -11.93 -21.88 3.99
N HIS A 91 -12.24 -22.97 3.27
CA HIS A 91 -13.59 -23.54 3.23
C HIS A 91 -14.14 -23.75 4.65
N PRO A 92 -15.38 -23.33 4.96
CA PRO A 92 -15.92 -23.39 6.32
C PRO A 92 -15.79 -24.76 6.98
N ARG A 93 -16.03 -25.85 6.24
CA ARG A 93 -15.90 -27.23 6.74
C ARG A 93 -14.44 -27.75 6.84
N ALA A 94 -13.45 -26.94 6.42
CA ALA A 94 -12.03 -27.26 6.52
C ALA A 94 -11.28 -26.36 7.51
N ARG A 95 -11.98 -25.47 8.21
CA ARG A 95 -11.43 -24.63 9.28
C ARG A 95 -10.84 -25.51 10.40
N SER A 96 -9.90 -24.93 11.16
CA SER A 96 -9.18 -25.59 12.26
C SER A 96 -8.27 -26.77 11.86
N ARG A 97 -7.99 -26.96 10.54
CA ARG A 97 -7.06 -27.99 10.04
C ARG A 97 -5.65 -27.49 9.77
N GLY A 98 -5.36 -26.22 10.08
CA GLY A 98 -4.05 -25.61 9.89
C GLY A 98 -3.75 -25.16 8.44
N TYR A 99 -4.67 -25.28 7.49
CA TYR A 99 -4.42 -25.01 6.07
C TYR A 99 -3.98 -23.57 5.79
N MET A 100 -4.62 -22.57 6.43
CA MET A 100 -4.16 -21.18 6.30
C MET A 100 -2.71 -21.04 6.76
N ARG A 101 -2.36 -21.63 7.92
CA ARG A 101 -1.01 -21.54 8.47
C ARG A 101 0.02 -22.15 7.51
N ASP A 102 -0.29 -23.35 6.99
CA ASP A 102 0.62 -24.05 6.10
C ASP A 102 0.85 -23.27 4.81
N LEU A 103 -0.23 -22.71 4.20
CA LEU A 103 -0.09 -21.91 2.98
C LEU A 103 0.61 -20.56 3.23
N MET A 104 0.38 -19.91 4.36
CA MET A 104 1.09 -18.68 4.73
C MET A 104 2.60 -18.92 4.86
N HIS A 105 3.02 -20.01 5.54
CA HIS A 105 4.45 -20.34 5.63
C HIS A 105 5.05 -20.62 4.26
N MET A 106 4.40 -21.44 3.42
CA MET A 106 4.86 -21.70 2.06
C MET A 106 5.02 -20.40 1.25
N ALA A 107 4.04 -19.49 1.36
CA ALA A 107 4.08 -18.21 0.66
C ALA A 107 5.25 -17.34 1.13
N ILE A 108 5.47 -17.25 2.45
CA ILE A 108 6.57 -16.47 3.03
C ILE A 108 7.93 -17.05 2.66
N ASP A 109 8.09 -18.38 2.75
CA ASP A 109 9.33 -19.08 2.39
C ASP A 109 9.68 -18.82 0.92
N ASP A 110 8.69 -18.89 0.01
CA ASP A 110 8.88 -18.59 -1.41
C ASP A 110 9.18 -17.11 -1.69
N MET A 111 8.55 -16.17 -0.94
CA MET A 111 8.86 -14.74 -1.04
C MET A 111 10.33 -14.46 -0.67
N ILE A 112 10.78 -15.02 0.45
CA ILE A 112 12.18 -14.91 0.88
C ILE A 112 13.12 -15.52 -0.17
N ALA A 113 12.81 -16.72 -0.65
CA ALA A 113 13.63 -17.42 -1.65
C ALA A 113 13.68 -16.69 -3.00
N SER A 114 12.61 -15.96 -3.38
CA SER A 114 12.57 -15.17 -4.61
C SER A 114 13.22 -13.79 -4.49
N GLY A 115 13.67 -13.40 -3.29
CA GLY A 115 14.30 -12.11 -3.05
C GLY A 115 13.33 -10.93 -2.98
N ALA A 116 12.10 -11.16 -2.53
CA ALA A 116 11.16 -10.08 -2.23
C ALA A 116 11.74 -9.13 -1.17
N ASP A 117 11.56 -7.83 -1.34
CA ASP A 117 12.04 -6.84 -0.38
C ASP A 117 11.12 -6.72 0.83
N TYR A 118 9.80 -6.71 0.55
CA TYR A 118 8.78 -6.74 1.60
C TYR A 118 7.46 -7.31 1.07
N SER A 119 6.55 -7.60 2.00
CA SER A 119 5.18 -8.00 1.68
C SER A 119 4.17 -7.19 2.47
N ASP A 120 3.01 -6.92 1.84
CA ASP A 120 1.89 -6.22 2.46
C ASP A 120 0.60 -7.04 2.43
N LEU A 121 -0.31 -6.72 3.32
CA LEU A 121 -1.67 -7.27 3.32
C LEU A 121 -2.66 -6.38 4.09
N GLY A 122 -3.93 -6.49 3.71
CA GLY A 122 -5.05 -6.03 4.53
C GLY A 122 -5.45 -7.08 5.58
N GLY A 123 -6.02 -6.65 6.72
CA GLY A 123 -6.62 -7.56 7.66
C GLY A 123 -6.25 -7.35 9.12
N ARG A 124 -6.62 -8.30 9.97
CA ARG A 124 -6.50 -8.15 11.43
C ARG A 124 -5.06 -8.33 11.91
N ARG A 125 -4.50 -7.32 12.58
CA ARG A 125 -3.14 -7.30 13.14
C ARG A 125 -2.80 -8.56 13.96
N GLN A 126 -3.68 -9.00 14.88
CA GLN A 126 -3.43 -10.16 15.72
C GLN A 126 -3.34 -11.47 14.92
N ARG A 127 -4.14 -11.61 13.86
CA ARG A 127 -4.13 -12.81 13.00
C ARG A 127 -2.84 -12.92 12.21
N TYR A 128 -2.43 -11.83 11.56
CA TYR A 128 -1.26 -11.84 10.69
C TYR A 128 0.06 -11.59 11.44
N GLY A 129 -0.02 -11.11 12.68
CA GLY A 129 1.12 -11.05 13.59
C GLY A 129 1.79 -12.41 13.87
N TYR A 130 1.04 -13.52 13.78
CA TYR A 130 1.60 -14.88 13.84
C TYR A 130 2.52 -15.21 12.64
N PHE A 131 2.44 -14.44 11.57
CA PHE A 131 3.23 -14.57 10.35
C PHE A 131 4.18 -13.37 10.17
N SER A 132 4.51 -12.71 11.27
CA SER A 132 5.47 -11.60 11.32
C SER A 132 5.01 -10.31 10.62
N TYR A 133 3.73 -10.15 10.28
CA TYR A 133 3.20 -8.88 9.82
C TYR A 133 2.90 -7.96 10.99
N GLU A 134 3.23 -6.68 10.83
CA GLU A 134 2.95 -5.64 11.81
C GLU A 134 2.34 -4.41 11.11
N SER A 135 1.63 -3.57 11.86
CA SER A 135 1.07 -2.32 11.37
C SER A 135 2.14 -1.40 10.83
N ALA A 136 1.93 -0.92 9.63
CA ALA A 136 2.80 -0.04 8.88
C ALA A 136 1.98 0.82 7.90
N GLU A 137 2.64 1.57 7.03
CA GLU A 137 2.03 2.54 6.12
C GLU A 137 1.38 3.70 6.88
N PRO A 138 2.19 4.51 7.59
CA PRO A 138 1.70 5.65 8.34
C PRO A 138 1.17 6.73 7.39
N VAL A 139 -0.08 7.14 7.61
CA VAL A 139 -0.77 8.14 6.82
C VAL A 139 -1.43 9.19 7.70
N TRP A 140 -1.59 10.38 7.16
CA TRP A 140 -2.53 11.36 7.68
C TRP A 140 -3.87 11.22 6.97
N GLU A 141 -4.95 11.07 7.72
CA GLU A 141 -6.31 11.16 7.22
C GLU A 141 -6.91 12.49 7.70
N PHE A 142 -7.45 13.28 6.76
CA PHE A 142 -8.09 14.56 7.02
C PHE A 142 -9.56 14.47 6.66
N THR A 143 -10.43 14.96 7.55
CA THR A 143 -11.86 15.16 7.25
C THR A 143 -12.10 16.63 6.91
N ILE A 144 -12.75 16.89 5.78
CA ILE A 144 -13.05 18.22 5.29
C ILE A 144 -14.55 18.27 4.98
N ASP A 145 -15.27 19.20 5.60
CA ASP A 145 -16.72 19.32 5.47
C ASP A 145 -17.14 20.62 4.80
N GLN A 146 -18.45 20.76 4.56
CA GLN A 146 -19.06 21.95 3.97
C GLN A 146 -18.87 23.22 4.83
N THR A 147 -18.67 23.09 6.13
CA THR A 147 -18.41 24.22 7.03
C THR A 147 -17.00 24.73 6.80
N ASN A 148 -16.01 23.84 6.72
CA ASN A 148 -14.64 24.20 6.36
C ASN A 148 -14.61 24.90 5.00
N ALA A 149 -15.33 24.36 4.00
CA ALA A 149 -15.41 24.96 2.67
C ALA A 149 -15.88 26.41 2.69
N ARG A 150 -16.94 26.71 3.46
CA ARG A 150 -17.46 28.07 3.58
C ARG A 150 -16.49 29.04 4.24
N HIS A 151 -15.71 28.58 5.21
CA HIS A 151 -14.78 29.45 5.94
C HIS A 151 -13.45 29.60 5.19
N CYS A 152 -12.86 28.50 4.71
CA CYS A 152 -11.51 28.49 4.15
C CYS A 152 -11.47 28.98 2.69
N PHE A 153 -12.56 28.77 1.92
CA PHE A 153 -12.56 29.09 0.49
C PHE A 153 -13.37 30.34 0.12
N ARG A 154 -13.86 31.10 1.11
CA ARG A 154 -14.70 32.30 0.89
C ARG A 154 -14.07 33.30 -0.08
N ASP A 155 -12.81 33.59 0.13
CA ASP A 155 -12.08 34.65 -0.59
C ASP A 155 -11.21 34.09 -1.71
N MET A 156 -11.27 32.78 -1.96
CA MET A 156 -10.52 32.15 -3.06
C MET A 156 -11.22 32.39 -4.41
N PRO A 157 -10.47 32.73 -5.47
CA PRO A 157 -11.05 32.86 -6.81
C PRO A 157 -11.68 31.54 -7.26
N SER A 158 -12.81 31.66 -7.94
CA SER A 158 -13.45 30.48 -8.55
C SER A 158 -12.62 29.99 -9.72
N ARG A 159 -12.47 28.65 -9.85
CA ARG A 159 -11.87 27.98 -11.00
C ARG A 159 -12.87 26.95 -11.54
N GLU A 160 -12.83 26.71 -12.83
CA GLU A 160 -13.69 25.75 -13.54
C GLU A 160 -13.09 24.35 -13.47
N ILE A 161 -12.99 23.78 -12.27
CA ILE A 161 -12.56 22.40 -12.07
C ILE A 161 -13.74 21.48 -12.38
N ALA A 162 -13.50 20.46 -13.21
CA ALA A 162 -14.48 19.44 -13.55
C ALA A 162 -13.89 18.03 -13.37
N PHE A 163 -14.76 17.10 -12.96
CA PHE A 163 -14.46 15.69 -12.78
C PHE A 163 -15.20 14.87 -13.85
N ARG A 164 -14.45 14.22 -14.72
CA ARG A 164 -15.01 13.35 -15.77
C ARG A 164 -14.66 11.90 -15.48
N GLU A 165 -15.68 11.06 -15.25
CA GLU A 165 -15.46 9.63 -15.06
C GLU A 165 -14.88 8.99 -16.33
N VAL A 166 -13.80 8.21 -16.19
CA VAL A 166 -13.14 7.48 -17.27
C VAL A 166 -13.54 6.01 -17.16
N THR A 167 -14.24 5.52 -18.18
CA THR A 167 -14.78 4.14 -18.22
C THR A 167 -14.27 3.33 -19.40
N ASP A 168 -13.69 3.99 -20.41
CA ASP A 168 -13.16 3.37 -21.62
C ASP A 168 -11.64 3.15 -21.45
N PRO A 169 -11.13 1.92 -21.61
CA PRO A 169 -9.70 1.65 -21.54
C PRO A 169 -8.88 2.35 -22.64
N ASP A 170 -9.51 2.74 -23.73
CA ASP A 170 -8.88 3.45 -24.84
C ASP A 170 -9.01 4.99 -24.72
N ASP A 171 -9.51 5.51 -23.60
CA ASP A 171 -9.63 6.95 -23.37
C ASP A 171 -8.24 7.63 -23.38
N PRO A 172 -8.03 8.67 -24.22
CA PRO A 172 -6.72 9.35 -24.32
C PRO A 172 -6.25 10.02 -23.02
N ALA A 173 -7.14 10.24 -22.05
CA ALA A 173 -6.75 10.77 -20.73
C ALA A 173 -5.90 9.77 -19.94
N ILE A 174 -6.06 8.45 -20.15
CA ILE A 174 -5.30 7.40 -19.46
C ILE A 174 -3.80 7.59 -19.68
N GLU A 175 -3.37 7.91 -20.90
CA GLU A 175 -1.94 8.15 -21.17
C GLU A 175 -1.38 9.29 -20.31
N LYS A 176 -2.12 10.38 -20.16
CA LYS A 176 -1.72 11.51 -19.30
C LYS A 176 -1.68 11.10 -17.82
N MET A 177 -2.63 10.29 -17.39
CA MET A 177 -2.71 9.80 -16.00
C MET A 177 -1.53 8.86 -15.69
N VAL A 178 -1.20 7.93 -16.60
CA VAL A 178 -0.04 7.04 -16.45
C VAL A 178 1.24 7.85 -16.34
N LEU A 179 1.48 8.79 -17.27
CA LEU A 179 2.66 9.64 -17.23
C LEU A 179 2.76 10.49 -15.95
N LEU A 180 1.63 10.93 -15.42
CA LEU A 180 1.59 11.68 -14.18
C LEU A 180 1.82 10.78 -12.96
N HIS A 181 1.27 9.57 -12.95
CA HIS A 181 1.49 8.57 -11.94
C HIS A 181 2.98 8.21 -11.80
N GLU A 182 3.65 7.95 -12.93
CA GLU A 182 5.06 7.58 -12.99
C GLU A 182 6.03 8.73 -12.62
N LYS A 183 5.56 9.98 -12.57
CA LYS A 183 6.35 11.14 -12.11
C LYS A 183 6.40 11.28 -10.59
N ARG A 184 5.57 10.57 -9.86
CA ARG A 184 5.56 10.63 -8.40
C ARG A 184 6.88 10.08 -7.83
N PRO A 185 7.36 10.59 -6.70
CA PRO A 185 8.59 10.07 -6.08
C PRO A 185 8.39 8.70 -5.43
N LEU A 186 7.14 8.28 -5.25
CA LEU A 186 6.70 6.98 -4.75
C LEU A 186 5.46 6.52 -5.51
N TYR A 187 5.55 5.35 -6.15
CA TYR A 187 4.41 4.73 -6.85
C TYR A 187 4.62 3.22 -7.06
N MET A 188 3.52 2.47 -7.15
CA MET A 188 3.54 1.11 -7.69
C MET A 188 3.56 1.15 -9.21
N GLU A 189 4.34 0.29 -9.85
CA GLU A 189 4.27 0.13 -11.29
C GLU A 189 2.89 -0.37 -11.71
N ARG A 190 2.25 0.32 -12.64
CA ARG A 190 0.95 -0.04 -13.20
C ARG A 190 1.09 -0.37 -14.68
N ASN A 191 0.77 -1.61 -15.05
CA ASN A 191 0.67 -1.97 -16.46
C ASN A 191 -0.34 -1.05 -17.16
N ARG A 192 0.09 -0.37 -18.23
CA ARG A 192 -0.75 0.57 -19.00
C ARG A 192 -2.05 -0.07 -19.50
N ALA A 193 -1.97 -1.31 -20.00
CA ALA A 193 -3.15 -2.03 -20.49
C ALA A 193 -4.14 -2.37 -19.37
N ALA A 194 -3.67 -2.48 -18.13
CA ALA A 194 -4.49 -2.77 -16.95
C ALA A 194 -4.77 -1.52 -16.09
N PHE A 195 -4.31 -0.33 -16.48
CA PHE A 195 -4.39 0.88 -15.66
C PHE A 195 -5.82 1.18 -15.19
N LEU A 196 -6.78 1.11 -16.10
CA LEU A 196 -8.20 1.32 -15.77
C LEU A 196 -8.71 0.23 -14.79
N ASP A 197 -8.36 -1.04 -15.02
CA ASP A 197 -8.76 -2.14 -14.13
C ASP A 197 -8.14 -2.00 -12.74
N ILE A 198 -6.90 -1.52 -12.65
CA ILE A 198 -6.23 -1.22 -11.37
C ILE A 198 -6.99 -0.12 -10.65
N CYS A 199 -7.23 1.01 -11.31
CA CYS A 199 -7.92 2.16 -10.72
C CYS A 199 -9.37 1.86 -10.32
N ARG A 200 -10.06 0.96 -11.07
CA ARG A 200 -11.45 0.57 -10.77
C ARG A 200 -11.59 -0.58 -9.77
N SER A 201 -10.49 -1.16 -9.33
CA SER A 201 -10.49 -2.20 -8.29
C SER A 201 -11.11 -1.68 -6.99
N TRP A 202 -11.76 -2.58 -6.24
CA TRP A 202 -12.52 -2.25 -5.04
C TRP A 202 -13.72 -1.33 -5.30
N GLU A 203 -14.35 -1.49 -6.49
CA GLU A 203 -15.52 -0.71 -6.95
C GLU A 203 -15.27 0.82 -6.99
N ARG A 204 -14.00 1.23 -7.09
CA ARG A 204 -13.63 2.63 -7.25
C ARG A 204 -13.95 3.13 -8.64
N LYS A 205 -14.02 4.43 -8.79
CA LYS A 205 -14.14 5.12 -10.07
C LYS A 205 -12.85 5.88 -10.35
N LEU A 206 -12.49 5.97 -11.63
CA LEU A 206 -11.40 6.80 -12.11
C LEU A 206 -11.95 8.09 -12.71
N TYR A 207 -11.43 9.23 -12.26
CA TYR A 207 -11.83 10.54 -12.77
C TYR A 207 -10.64 11.31 -13.33
N GLU A 208 -10.81 11.86 -14.55
CA GLU A 208 -9.97 12.94 -15.05
C GLU A 208 -10.38 14.23 -14.34
N ILE A 209 -9.39 15.00 -13.91
CA ILE A 209 -9.58 16.36 -13.37
C ILE A 209 -9.11 17.35 -14.41
N THR A 210 -9.98 18.28 -14.79
CA THR A 210 -9.66 19.33 -15.76
C THR A 210 -9.95 20.70 -15.16
N ASP A 211 -9.14 21.68 -15.57
CA ASP A 211 -9.39 23.09 -15.38
C ASP A 211 -9.79 23.71 -16.70
N GLY A 212 -10.90 24.42 -16.74
CA GLY A 212 -11.44 25.03 -17.96
C GLY A 212 -10.47 25.97 -18.67
N LYS A 213 -9.52 26.56 -17.93
CA LYS A 213 -8.50 27.46 -18.46
C LYS A 213 -7.20 26.73 -18.86
N TYR A 214 -6.79 25.73 -18.04
CA TYR A 214 -5.45 25.12 -18.16
C TYR A 214 -5.48 23.67 -18.69
N GLY A 215 -6.68 23.08 -18.84
CA GLY A 215 -6.86 21.72 -19.36
C GLY A 215 -6.66 20.63 -18.30
N PHE A 216 -5.87 19.60 -18.60
CA PHE A 216 -5.63 18.48 -17.69
C PHE A 216 -4.90 18.94 -16.42
N ALA A 217 -5.54 18.79 -15.28
CA ALA A 217 -5.03 19.16 -13.95
C ALA A 217 -4.59 17.96 -13.10
N GLY A 218 -5.07 16.74 -13.44
CA GLY A 218 -4.71 15.54 -12.69
C GLY A 218 -5.75 14.43 -12.84
N PHE A 219 -5.71 13.48 -11.92
CA PHE A 219 -6.70 12.42 -11.80
C PHE A 219 -6.99 12.06 -10.34
N MET A 220 -8.13 11.42 -10.14
CA MET A 220 -8.59 10.93 -8.85
C MET A 220 -9.10 9.50 -8.99
N VAL A 221 -8.82 8.66 -7.99
CA VAL A 221 -9.37 7.31 -7.87
C VAL A 221 -10.23 7.24 -6.61
N GLY A 222 -11.45 6.70 -6.76
CA GLY A 222 -12.44 6.64 -5.67
C GLY A 222 -12.88 8.03 -5.20
N ASP A 223 -13.31 8.12 -3.96
CA ASP A 223 -13.75 9.37 -3.33
C ASP A 223 -12.56 10.06 -2.63
N MET A 224 -11.58 10.52 -3.41
CA MET A 224 -10.31 11.08 -2.94
C MET A 224 -9.37 10.06 -2.26
N ASP A 225 -9.55 8.75 -2.47
CA ASP A 225 -8.63 7.72 -1.97
C ASP A 225 -7.22 7.89 -2.56
N GLU A 226 -7.13 8.23 -3.85
CA GLU A 226 -5.90 8.65 -4.52
C GLU A 226 -6.20 9.94 -5.29
N LEU A 227 -5.43 10.98 -5.01
CA LEU A 227 -5.45 12.24 -5.74
C LEU A 227 -4.05 12.53 -6.27
N THR A 228 -3.90 12.60 -7.58
CA THR A 228 -2.62 12.94 -8.24
C THR A 228 -2.82 14.19 -9.10
N LEU A 229 -2.14 15.27 -8.73
CA LEU A 229 -2.22 16.56 -9.39
C LEU A 229 -0.97 16.83 -10.22
N ALA A 230 -1.15 17.50 -11.37
CA ALA A 230 -0.04 17.96 -12.20
C ALA A 230 0.71 19.12 -11.53
N ASP A 231 0.01 19.93 -10.73
CA ASP A 231 0.54 20.99 -9.89
C ASP A 231 -0.17 20.94 -8.53
N GLU A 232 0.58 20.76 -7.44
CA GLU A 232 0.02 20.72 -6.08
C GLU A 232 -0.64 22.06 -5.66
N SER A 233 -0.34 23.17 -6.31
CA SER A 233 -1.02 24.46 -6.11
C SER A 233 -2.50 24.42 -6.47
N ASP A 234 -2.95 23.42 -7.25
CA ASP A 234 -4.35 23.22 -7.63
C ASP A 234 -5.18 22.55 -6.53
N PHE A 235 -4.53 22.04 -5.48
CA PHE A 235 -5.19 21.27 -4.41
C PHE A 235 -6.45 21.94 -3.85
N TYR A 236 -6.36 23.20 -3.46
CA TYR A 236 -7.51 23.91 -2.88
C TYR A 236 -8.68 24.11 -3.87
N ALA A 237 -8.35 24.37 -5.14
CA ALA A 237 -9.38 24.53 -6.18
C ALA A 237 -10.11 23.21 -6.42
N VAL A 238 -9.36 22.11 -6.47
CA VAL A 238 -9.89 20.73 -6.65
C VAL A 238 -10.75 20.33 -5.44
N VAL A 239 -10.25 20.51 -4.21
CA VAL A 239 -11.01 20.20 -2.98
C VAL A 239 -12.30 21.03 -2.92
N ARG A 240 -12.24 22.33 -3.23
CA ARG A 240 -13.43 23.19 -3.25
C ARG A 240 -14.48 22.69 -4.25
N ALA A 241 -14.08 22.33 -5.46
CA ALA A 241 -14.98 21.82 -6.48
C ALA A 241 -15.58 20.47 -6.04
N TYR A 242 -14.75 19.56 -5.51
CA TYR A 242 -15.22 18.28 -5.01
C TYR A 242 -16.28 18.41 -3.92
N LEU A 243 -16.04 19.26 -2.92
CA LEU A 243 -16.99 19.50 -1.84
C LEU A 243 -18.33 20.09 -2.32
N ALA A 244 -18.28 20.91 -3.39
CA ALA A 244 -19.50 21.48 -3.97
C ALA A 244 -20.39 20.42 -4.64
N ASP A 245 -19.76 19.43 -5.28
CA ASP A 245 -20.45 18.41 -6.09
C ASP A 245 -20.78 17.14 -5.27
N HIS A 246 -19.95 16.75 -4.31
CA HIS A 246 -20.00 15.46 -3.62
C HIS A 246 -20.26 15.57 -2.11
N GLY A 247 -20.11 16.75 -1.52
CA GLY A 247 -20.27 16.94 -0.06
C GLY A 247 -18.99 16.65 0.73
N ASP A 248 -19.17 16.29 2.01
CA ASP A 248 -18.05 16.07 2.93
C ASP A 248 -17.12 14.95 2.44
N MET A 249 -15.83 15.11 2.71
CA MET A 249 -14.80 14.20 2.19
C MET A 249 -13.79 13.78 3.25
N ARG A 250 -13.13 12.66 2.98
CA ARG A 250 -11.91 12.24 3.65
C ARG A 250 -10.80 12.10 2.63
N ILE A 251 -9.63 12.60 2.97
CA ILE A 251 -8.44 12.44 2.14
C ILE A 251 -7.32 11.81 2.96
N ARG A 252 -6.70 10.78 2.41
CA ARG A 252 -5.48 10.18 2.96
C ARG A 252 -4.28 10.75 2.26
N VAL A 253 -3.31 11.20 3.04
CA VAL A 253 -2.10 11.81 2.53
C VAL A 253 -0.89 11.07 3.06
N PRO A 254 -0.10 10.42 2.18
CA PRO A 254 1.12 9.73 2.58
C PRO A 254 2.17 10.70 3.11
N LEU A 255 3.03 10.23 4.02
CA LEU A 255 4.00 11.08 4.73
C LEU A 255 5.02 11.78 3.83
N TYR A 256 5.24 11.29 2.62
CA TYR A 256 6.17 11.95 1.70
C TYR A 256 5.60 13.24 1.10
N ASN A 257 4.27 13.39 1.01
CA ASN A 257 3.63 14.57 0.42
C ASN A 257 3.37 15.66 1.48
N VAL A 258 4.43 16.33 1.89
CA VAL A 258 4.41 17.35 2.96
C VAL A 258 3.58 18.56 2.59
N ASP A 259 3.63 18.98 1.33
CA ASP A 259 2.88 20.15 0.86
C ASP A 259 1.38 19.90 0.98
N ARG A 260 0.92 18.72 0.57
CA ARG A 260 -0.49 18.33 0.72
C ARG A 260 -0.89 18.13 2.17
N ILE A 261 -0.04 17.54 3.03
CA ILE A 261 -0.29 17.45 4.48
C ILE A 261 -0.49 18.85 5.04
N THR A 262 0.40 19.79 4.71
CA THR A 262 0.31 21.18 5.17
C THR A 262 -0.97 21.83 4.66
N ALA A 263 -1.25 21.72 3.36
CA ALA A 263 -2.45 22.31 2.77
C ALA A 263 -3.75 21.74 3.38
N ALA A 264 -3.85 20.43 3.53
CA ALA A 264 -5.02 19.78 4.12
C ALA A 264 -5.20 20.13 5.59
N SER A 265 -4.12 20.26 6.36
CA SER A 265 -4.18 20.64 7.78
C SER A 265 -4.77 22.04 8.04
N LEU A 266 -4.66 22.94 7.06
CA LEU A 266 -5.19 24.31 7.16
C LEU A 266 -6.70 24.40 6.89
N ILE A 267 -7.30 23.36 6.31
CA ILE A 267 -8.70 23.37 5.86
C ILE A 267 -9.56 22.24 6.45
N CYS A 268 -8.96 21.32 7.22
CA CYS A 268 -9.69 20.18 7.79
C CYS A 268 -10.39 20.53 9.11
N GLU A 269 -11.46 19.79 9.42
CA GLU A 269 -12.10 19.78 10.73
C GLU A 269 -11.33 18.89 11.71
N HIS A 270 -10.93 17.70 11.24
CA HIS A 270 -10.18 16.72 12.03
C HIS A 270 -9.08 16.09 11.23
N SER A 271 -8.01 15.69 11.92
CA SER A 271 -6.92 14.89 11.34
C SER A 271 -6.57 13.71 12.22
N TYR A 272 -6.25 12.58 11.59
CA TYR A 272 -5.86 11.35 12.27
C TYR A 272 -4.54 10.83 11.68
N PHE A 273 -3.62 10.43 12.56
CA PHE A 273 -2.38 9.77 12.16
C PHE A 273 -2.46 8.29 12.54
N HIS A 274 -2.43 7.39 11.56
CA HIS A 274 -2.60 5.96 11.78
C HIS A 274 -1.88 5.12 10.72
N ASP A 275 -1.84 3.80 10.93
CA ASP A 275 -1.32 2.83 9.97
C ASP A 275 -2.45 2.29 9.09
N ASP A 276 -2.25 2.28 7.76
CA ASP A 276 -3.28 1.86 6.79
C ASP A 276 -3.20 0.36 6.45
N ALA A 277 -2.01 -0.24 6.45
CA ALA A 277 -1.81 -1.66 6.12
C ALA A 277 -0.95 -2.41 7.16
N LYS A 278 -0.60 -3.64 6.85
CA LYS A 278 0.35 -4.47 7.59
C LYS A 278 1.42 -4.96 6.65
N CYS A 279 2.67 -4.81 7.06
CA CYS A 279 3.83 -5.24 6.28
C CYS A 279 4.69 -6.24 7.05
N THR A 280 5.43 -7.03 6.30
CA THR A 280 6.61 -7.77 6.78
C THR A 280 7.77 -7.46 5.86
N ILE A 281 8.93 -7.16 6.42
CA ILE A 281 10.12 -6.72 5.67
C ILE A 281 11.11 -7.87 5.62
N PHE A 282 11.60 -8.22 4.44
CA PHE A 282 12.58 -9.29 4.26
C PHE A 282 14.01 -8.76 4.16
N HIS A 283 14.20 -7.53 3.62
CA HIS A 283 15.50 -6.87 3.49
C HIS A 283 15.45 -5.47 4.13
N PHE A 284 15.63 -5.41 5.45
CA PHE A 284 15.50 -4.16 6.23
C PHE A 284 16.47 -3.08 5.76
N GLU A 285 17.76 -3.41 5.61
CA GLU A 285 18.77 -2.43 5.18
C GLU A 285 18.36 -1.74 3.87
N LYS A 286 17.96 -2.51 2.86
CA LYS A 286 17.55 -2.00 1.54
C LYS A 286 16.28 -1.15 1.63
N VAL A 287 15.25 -1.64 2.31
CA VAL A 287 13.95 -0.95 2.40
C VAL A 287 14.08 0.33 3.23
N VAL A 288 14.82 0.30 4.35
CA VAL A 288 15.11 1.50 5.17
C VAL A 288 15.88 2.53 4.35
N ARG A 289 16.89 2.11 3.59
CA ARG A 289 17.67 3.01 2.73
C ARG A 289 16.79 3.70 1.68
N ALA A 290 15.96 2.95 0.96
CA ALA A 290 15.08 3.49 -0.06
C ALA A 290 14.11 4.56 0.50
N PHE A 291 13.40 4.23 1.58
CA PHE A 291 12.43 5.15 2.16
C PHE A 291 13.06 6.31 2.95
N LEU A 292 14.24 6.13 3.52
CA LEU A 292 14.95 7.25 4.16
C LEU A 292 15.49 8.22 3.11
N SER A 293 15.98 7.71 1.97
CA SER A 293 16.35 8.53 0.82
C SER A 293 15.16 9.32 0.29
N LEU A 294 14.01 8.68 0.10
CA LEU A 294 12.75 9.34 -0.27
C LEU A 294 12.39 10.47 0.71
N LYS A 295 12.45 10.19 2.01
CA LYS A 295 12.16 11.18 3.06
C LYS A 295 13.09 12.39 2.97
N SER A 296 14.37 12.17 2.73
CA SER A 296 15.36 13.24 2.54
C SER A 296 15.08 14.08 1.28
N GLN A 297 14.68 13.45 0.18
CA GLN A 297 14.35 14.13 -1.07
C GLN A 297 13.08 14.99 -0.95
N THR A 298 12.06 14.48 -0.28
CA THR A 298 10.77 15.16 -0.13
C THR A 298 10.73 16.15 1.04
N ARG A 299 11.68 16.04 1.96
CA ARG A 299 11.86 16.93 3.12
C ARG A 299 13.32 17.35 3.27
N PRO A 300 13.86 18.14 2.34
CA PRO A 300 15.27 18.51 2.39
C PRO A 300 15.59 19.28 3.68
N ASN A 301 16.75 19.01 4.25
CA ASN A 301 17.29 19.65 5.47
C ASN A 301 16.44 19.45 6.75
N THR A 302 15.60 18.42 6.81
CA THR A 302 14.79 18.12 8.01
C THR A 302 15.34 17.00 8.87
N LEU A 303 16.28 16.21 8.34
CA LEU A 303 16.95 15.14 9.07
C LEU A 303 18.12 15.72 9.90
N CYS A 304 18.09 15.53 11.22
CA CYS A 304 19.21 15.93 12.07
C CYS A 304 20.43 15.02 11.88
N ASP A 305 21.63 15.56 11.95
CA ASP A 305 22.87 14.79 11.88
C ASP A 305 23.00 13.85 13.07
N GLY A 306 23.51 12.64 12.82
CA GLY A 306 23.70 11.62 13.82
C GLY A 306 23.94 10.24 13.23
N ALA A 307 24.06 9.23 14.10
CA ALA A 307 24.20 7.84 13.71
C ALA A 307 23.46 6.93 14.69
N LEU A 308 22.91 5.83 14.17
CA LEU A 308 22.20 4.80 14.92
C LEU A 308 22.49 3.44 14.30
N THR A 309 23.12 2.55 15.07
CA THR A 309 23.38 1.17 14.66
C THR A 309 22.27 0.28 15.18
N VAL A 310 21.63 -0.47 14.29
CA VAL A 310 20.49 -1.35 14.59
C VAL A 310 20.82 -2.79 14.21
N LEU A 311 20.53 -3.73 15.12
CA LEU A 311 20.47 -5.16 14.82
C LEU A 311 18.98 -5.57 14.77
N VAL A 312 18.58 -6.20 13.68
CA VAL A 312 17.23 -6.76 13.50
C VAL A 312 17.33 -8.28 13.44
N HIS A 313 16.63 -8.98 14.32
CA HIS A 313 16.40 -10.43 14.22
C HIS A 313 15.26 -10.69 13.25
N GLY A 314 15.59 -10.71 11.95
CA GLY A 314 14.64 -10.81 10.85
C GLY A 314 14.23 -12.25 10.51
N ILE A 315 13.03 -12.44 9.94
CA ILE A 315 12.56 -13.78 9.50
C ILE A 315 13.32 -14.30 8.26
N ALA A 316 13.95 -13.43 7.49
CA ALA A 316 14.83 -13.79 6.39
C ALA A 316 16.31 -13.91 6.80
N GLY A 317 16.63 -13.70 8.08
CA GLY A 317 17.95 -13.68 8.67
C GLY A 317 18.22 -12.39 9.43
N ASP A 318 19.26 -12.40 10.26
CA ASP A 318 19.67 -11.23 11.02
C ASP A 318 20.32 -10.18 10.10
N GLU A 319 19.95 -8.93 10.28
CA GLU A 319 20.55 -7.80 9.59
C GLU A 319 21.09 -6.76 10.60
N GLN A 320 22.35 -6.35 10.44
CA GLN A 320 22.94 -5.29 11.22
C GLN A 320 23.45 -4.18 10.32
N PHE A 321 22.99 -2.96 10.54
CA PHE A 321 23.34 -1.80 9.74
C PHE A 321 23.33 -0.51 10.56
N THR A 322 24.09 0.48 10.08
CA THR A 322 24.09 1.83 10.64
C THR A 322 23.29 2.75 9.73
N VAL A 323 22.31 3.43 10.30
CA VAL A 323 21.67 4.61 9.72
C VAL A 323 22.45 5.83 10.18
N ALA A 324 22.95 6.63 9.25
CA ALA A 324 23.65 7.86 9.57
C ALA A 324 23.14 9.02 8.72
N VAL A 325 23.11 10.21 9.29
CA VAL A 325 22.82 11.45 8.57
C VAL A 325 24.00 12.40 8.79
N THR A 326 24.54 12.92 7.70
CA THR A 326 25.64 13.87 7.72
C THR A 326 25.33 15.04 6.80
N ASN A 327 25.27 16.24 7.32
CA ASN A 327 24.84 17.45 6.60
C ASN A 327 23.45 17.25 5.91
N GLY A 328 22.53 16.58 6.60
CA GLY A 328 21.19 16.30 6.08
C GLY A 328 21.11 15.17 5.05
N VAL A 329 22.23 14.55 4.67
CA VAL A 329 22.28 13.44 3.71
C VAL A 329 22.31 12.11 4.46
N PRO A 330 21.30 11.23 4.26
CA PRO A 330 21.25 9.94 4.91
C PRO A 330 22.07 8.87 4.18
N THR A 331 22.62 7.96 4.95
CA THR A 331 23.23 6.70 4.49
C THR A 331 22.71 5.54 5.34
N VAL A 332 22.61 4.35 4.73
CA VAL A 332 22.28 3.11 5.43
C VAL A 332 23.25 2.05 4.93
N GLU A 333 24.09 1.52 5.82
CA GLU A 333 25.17 0.63 5.44
C GLU A 333 25.32 -0.52 6.44
N LYS A 334 25.57 -1.72 5.94
CA LYS A 334 25.89 -2.88 6.78
C LYS A 334 27.14 -2.60 7.62
N THR A 335 27.15 -3.10 8.86
CA THR A 335 28.22 -2.82 9.81
C THR A 335 28.40 -3.94 10.84
N ASP A 336 29.61 -4.06 11.39
CA ASP A 336 29.91 -4.94 12.52
C ASP A 336 30.05 -4.16 13.86
N LYS A 337 29.69 -2.86 13.88
CA LYS A 337 29.73 -2.05 15.11
C LYS A 337 28.68 -2.56 16.09
N ALA A 338 28.98 -2.46 17.39
CA ALA A 338 28.00 -2.81 18.42
C ALA A 338 26.69 -2.07 18.21
N PRO A 339 25.53 -2.75 18.25
CA PRO A 339 24.24 -2.13 18.00
C PRO A 339 23.83 -1.22 19.18
N ASP A 340 23.28 -0.04 18.84
CA ASP A 340 22.63 0.85 19.81
C ASP A 340 21.24 0.34 20.17
N VAL A 341 20.59 -0.36 19.23
CA VAL A 341 19.23 -0.91 19.36
C VAL A 341 19.18 -2.31 18.77
N VAL A 342 18.59 -3.25 19.50
CA VAL A 342 18.30 -4.62 19.04
C VAL A 342 16.79 -4.80 18.98
N LEU A 343 16.27 -5.28 17.87
CA LEU A 343 14.83 -5.37 17.59
C LEU A 343 14.46 -6.76 17.08
N GLU A 344 13.39 -7.32 17.60
CA GLU A 344 12.72 -8.45 16.99
C GLU A 344 12.01 -8.00 15.71
N HIS A 345 11.74 -8.93 14.78
CA HIS A 345 11.22 -8.62 13.43
C HIS A 345 10.05 -7.62 13.45
N ARG A 346 8.99 -7.91 14.21
CA ARG A 346 7.78 -7.06 14.26
C ARG A 346 8.04 -5.72 14.94
N GLU A 347 8.92 -5.70 15.93
CA GLU A 347 9.36 -4.45 16.57
C GLU A 347 10.10 -3.56 15.57
N ALA A 348 10.93 -4.16 14.71
CA ALA A 348 11.64 -3.44 13.66
C ALA A 348 10.67 -2.86 12.61
N VAL A 349 9.65 -3.61 12.16
CA VAL A 349 8.62 -3.09 11.27
C VAL A 349 7.94 -1.87 11.89
N ALA A 350 7.49 -1.96 13.14
CA ALA A 350 6.87 -0.83 13.84
C ALA A 350 7.86 0.32 14.08
N PHE A 351 9.13 0.01 14.36
CA PHE A 351 10.17 1.00 14.62
C PHE A 351 10.46 1.89 13.42
N PHE A 352 10.60 1.29 12.24
CA PHE A 352 10.94 2.02 11.03
C PHE A 352 9.70 2.56 10.29
N PHE A 353 8.56 1.83 10.30
CA PHE A 353 7.46 2.05 9.38
C PHE A 353 6.08 2.20 10.04
N GLY A 354 5.93 1.94 11.33
CA GLY A 354 4.65 2.10 12.03
C GLY A 354 4.41 3.52 12.53
N ALA A 355 3.16 3.95 12.59
CA ALA A 355 2.78 5.24 13.18
C ALA A 355 3.22 5.34 14.64
N MET A 356 3.14 4.24 15.39
CA MET A 356 3.51 4.16 16.79
C MET A 356 4.55 3.06 17.05
N SER A 357 5.62 3.40 17.78
CA SER A 357 6.62 2.43 18.27
C SER A 357 7.19 2.90 19.61
N PRO A 358 6.98 2.15 20.71
CA PRO A 358 7.59 2.47 22.01
C PRO A 358 9.11 2.46 21.97
N GLU A 359 9.73 1.54 21.24
CA GLU A 359 11.18 1.42 21.13
C GLU A 359 11.80 2.65 20.44
N ARG A 360 11.13 3.16 19.41
CA ARG A 360 11.54 4.39 18.71
C ARG A 360 11.63 5.59 19.66
N MET A 361 10.69 5.72 20.60
CA MET A 361 10.63 6.83 21.53
C MET A 361 11.78 6.86 22.56
N LYS A 362 12.52 5.76 22.70
CA LYS A 362 13.66 5.66 23.62
C LYS A 362 14.96 6.21 23.04
N ASN A 363 15.01 6.47 21.73
CA ASN A 363 16.19 6.97 21.03
C ASN A 363 15.88 8.26 20.28
N ALA A 364 16.64 9.32 20.53
CA ALA A 364 16.41 10.65 19.98
C ALA A 364 16.51 10.69 18.44
N TYR A 365 17.49 10.00 17.85
CA TYR A 365 17.66 9.94 16.41
C TYR A 365 16.51 9.17 15.76
N ALA A 366 16.16 8.01 16.33
CA ALA A 366 15.04 7.23 15.85
C ALA A 366 13.73 8.02 15.90
N ALA A 367 13.45 8.73 16.98
CA ALA A 367 12.27 9.56 17.13
C ALA A 367 12.20 10.70 16.10
N ALA A 368 13.36 11.24 15.69
CA ALA A 368 13.44 12.31 14.69
C ALA A 368 13.34 11.78 13.25
N TRP A 369 13.93 10.60 12.97
CA TRP A 369 14.02 10.09 11.60
C TRP A 369 12.85 9.24 11.17
N PHE A 370 12.18 8.55 12.09
CA PHE A 370 11.08 7.61 11.79
C PHE A 370 9.71 8.13 12.31
N PRO A 371 8.59 7.67 11.76
CA PRO A 371 8.48 6.62 10.75
C PRO A 371 8.92 7.07 9.35
N LEU A 372 9.26 6.07 8.53
CA LEU A 372 9.55 6.24 7.11
C LEU A 372 8.25 6.20 6.29
N PRO A 373 8.20 6.88 5.14
CA PRO A 373 6.99 7.07 4.36
C PRO A 373 6.62 5.89 3.44
N ILE A 374 6.67 4.64 3.96
CA ILE A 374 6.15 3.49 3.22
C ILE A 374 4.66 3.68 2.98
N TYR A 375 4.22 3.44 1.74
CA TYR A 375 2.82 3.63 1.36
C TYR A 375 2.50 2.90 0.06
N VAL A 376 1.29 2.36 -0.04
CA VAL A 376 0.71 1.77 -1.25
C VAL A 376 -0.64 2.43 -1.48
N ASP A 377 -0.88 2.92 -2.69
CA ASP A 377 -2.19 3.51 -3.03
C ASP A 377 -3.30 2.45 -2.93
N GLY A 378 -4.48 2.86 -2.49
CA GLY A 378 -5.61 1.95 -2.29
C GLY A 378 -6.00 1.15 -3.54
N ALA A 379 -5.77 1.70 -4.74
CA ALA A 379 -5.99 1.00 -6.00
C ALA A 379 -4.99 -0.14 -6.25
N ASP A 380 -3.81 -0.10 -5.64
CA ASP A 380 -2.74 -1.09 -5.81
C ASP A 380 -2.80 -2.23 -4.79
N HIS A 381 -3.53 -2.10 -3.69
CA HIS A 381 -3.75 -3.20 -2.73
C HIS A 381 -4.44 -4.40 -3.37
N VAL A 382 -4.12 -5.61 -2.87
CA VAL A 382 -4.60 -6.90 -3.39
C VAL A 382 -5.56 -7.60 -2.42
#